data_8c0aa7ba3e28cfbc3cadc290f5e04d54
#
_entry.id   8c0aa7ba3e28cfbc3cadc290f5e04d54
#
_cell.length_a   1.000
_cell.length_b   1.000
_cell.length_c   1.000
_cell.angle_alpha   90.00
_cell.angle_beta   90.00
_cell.angle_gamma   90.00
#
_symmetry.space_group_name_H-M   'P 1'
#
loop_
_entity.id
_entity.type
_entity.pdbx_description
1 polymer ?
#
loop_
_entity_poly.entity_id
_entity_poly.type
_entity_poly.pdbx_seq_one_letter_code
_entity_poly.pdbx_strand_id
1 'polypeptide(L)'
;MSLHTLATALPTRLAALAALGLLITACGNDPAEVNAPAPESDQTTEPSSPGDGEEQGDDGATGGGDAEVELTIERSLNDEESLSPESGYEEGTWTLTCAPVGGDHPDPEAACARIDEVGAEPFVLDTSDMMCTMIMGGPEVVRVTGHVEDTEVDTEFNKVGGCEVDRFESVDTVLNP
;
A
#
# COMPACT_ATOMS: atom_id res chain seq x y z
N MET A 1 33.82 16.71 -51.16
CA MET A 1 34.60 17.93 -50.88
C MET A 1 33.74 18.85 -50.03
N SER A 2 34.33 19.28 -48.96
CA SER A 2 34.03 20.33 -47.97
C SER A 2 33.55 19.79 -46.63
N LEU A 3 34.54 19.61 -45.76
CA LEU A 3 34.40 19.59 -44.32
C LEU A 3 34.01 20.99 -43.80
N HIS A 4 33.05 21.05 -42.91
CA HIS A 4 32.95 22.17 -42.00
C HIS A 4 32.84 21.66 -40.55
N THR A 5 34.00 21.73 -39.93
CA THR A 5 34.20 21.63 -38.49
C THR A 5 33.71 22.93 -37.86
N LEU A 6 32.76 22.87 -36.93
CA LEU A 6 32.48 23.96 -36.01
C LEU A 6 32.54 23.44 -34.58
N ALA A 7 33.69 23.75 -34.00
CA ALA A 7 33.88 23.68 -32.55
C ALA A 7 33.21 24.90 -31.91
N THR A 8 32.37 24.68 -30.93
CA THR A 8 31.86 25.77 -30.09
C THR A 8 32.04 25.41 -28.61
N ALA A 9 32.72 26.28 -27.95
CA ALA A 9 33.26 26.22 -26.63
C ALA A 9 32.19 26.17 -25.51
N LEU A 10 32.51 25.43 -24.43
CA LEU A 10 31.88 25.53 -23.12
C LEU A 10 32.18 26.88 -22.45
N PRO A 11 31.23 27.47 -21.74
CA PRO A 11 31.54 28.38 -20.66
C PRO A 11 31.38 27.69 -19.31
N THR A 12 32.50 27.51 -18.66
CA THR A 12 32.62 27.24 -17.22
C THR A 12 32.05 28.42 -16.44
N ARG A 13 31.02 28.20 -15.63
CA ARG A 13 30.65 29.14 -14.58
C ARG A 13 30.74 28.45 -13.22
N LEU A 14 31.86 28.79 -12.55
CA LEU A 14 31.99 28.70 -11.09
C LEU A 14 31.15 29.84 -10.46
N ALA A 15 30.31 29.53 -9.49
CA ALA A 15 29.85 30.47 -8.47
C ALA A 15 29.36 29.66 -7.25
N ALA A 16 30.24 29.59 -6.26
CA ALA A 16 30.16 30.30 -4.99
C ALA A 16 29.13 29.70 -3.99
N LEU A 17 29.74 29.09 -2.96
CA LEU A 17 29.22 28.69 -1.65
C LEU A 17 28.55 29.88 -0.92
N ALA A 18 27.36 29.65 -0.39
CA ALA A 18 26.84 30.40 0.74
C ALA A 18 26.32 29.40 1.79
N ALA A 19 27.12 29.23 2.82
CA ALA A 19 26.74 28.54 4.03
C ALA A 19 25.80 29.47 4.85
N LEU A 20 24.54 29.07 5.06
CA LEU A 20 23.68 29.69 6.09
C LEU A 20 23.39 28.62 7.14
N GLY A 21 24.07 28.73 8.26
CA GLY A 21 23.76 27.99 9.47
C GLY A 21 22.46 28.51 10.09
N LEU A 22 21.47 27.64 10.27
CA LEU A 22 20.36 27.88 11.16
C LEU A 22 20.56 27.04 12.43
N LEU A 23 20.74 27.77 13.52
CA LEU A 23 20.67 27.27 14.88
C LEU A 23 19.21 26.96 15.22
N ILE A 24 18.86 25.68 15.37
CA ILE A 24 17.58 25.28 15.92
C ILE A 24 17.77 25.07 17.41
N THR A 25 17.23 26.00 18.19
CA THR A 25 17.09 25.88 19.64
C THR A 25 16.11 24.78 19.98
N ALA A 26 16.60 23.73 20.61
CA ALA A 26 15.77 22.68 21.19
C ALA A 26 15.02 23.25 22.40
N CYS A 27 13.70 23.30 22.31
CA CYS A 27 12.83 23.39 23.50
C CYS A 27 12.70 21.98 24.05
N GLY A 28 13.29 21.78 25.20
CA GLY A 28 13.10 20.59 26.00
C GLY A 28 11.68 20.54 26.57
N ASN A 29 11.01 19.43 26.36
CA ASN A 29 9.81 19.06 27.10
C ASN A 29 10.21 17.89 28.01
N ASP A 30 10.18 18.13 29.31
CA ASP A 30 10.31 17.10 30.31
C ASP A 30 9.13 16.12 30.24
N PRO A 31 9.36 14.80 30.26
CA PRO A 31 8.27 13.83 30.38
C PRO A 31 7.71 13.86 31.81
N ALA A 32 6.45 14.15 31.93
CA ALA A 32 5.73 13.98 33.20
C ALA A 32 5.60 12.46 33.48
N GLU A 33 6.23 12.01 34.55
CA GLU A 33 5.99 10.69 35.14
C GLU A 33 4.55 10.63 35.66
N VAL A 34 3.72 9.85 34.99
CA VAL A 34 2.42 9.46 35.52
C VAL A 34 2.57 8.09 36.16
N ASN A 35 2.67 8.12 37.46
CA ASN A 35 2.66 6.94 38.31
C ASN A 35 1.21 6.43 38.41
N ALA A 36 0.89 5.36 37.69
CA ALA A 36 -0.38 4.66 37.83
C ALA A 36 -0.14 3.33 38.58
N PRO A 37 -0.93 3.03 39.63
CA PRO A 37 -0.77 1.80 40.40
C PRO A 37 -1.31 0.58 39.64
N ALA A 38 -0.58 -0.52 39.76
CA ALA A 38 -0.94 -1.82 39.26
C ALA A 38 -2.20 -2.37 39.93
N PRO A 39 -3.10 -3.05 39.24
CA PRO A 39 -4.03 -3.97 39.85
C PRO A 39 -3.44 -5.37 39.95
N GLU A 40 -3.61 -5.92 41.12
CA GLU A 40 -3.15 -7.21 41.59
C GLU A 40 -3.81 -8.37 40.83
N SER A 41 -3.03 -9.42 40.71
CA SER A 41 -3.39 -10.75 40.25
C SER A 41 -4.51 -11.37 41.07
N ASP A 42 -5.47 -12.01 40.43
CA ASP A 42 -6.19 -13.12 41.05
C ASP A 42 -6.20 -14.33 40.12
N GLN A 43 -5.62 -15.39 40.61
CA GLN A 43 -5.58 -16.72 40.05
C GLN A 43 -6.92 -17.40 40.32
N THR A 44 -7.41 -18.21 39.38
CA THR A 44 -7.99 -19.49 39.76
C THR A 44 -8.40 -20.32 38.54
N THR A 45 -7.70 -21.44 38.39
CA THR A 45 -8.17 -22.82 38.20
C THR A 45 -8.50 -23.30 36.77
N GLU A 46 -7.58 -24.10 36.23
CA GLU A 46 -7.84 -25.31 35.42
C GLU A 46 -8.59 -26.38 36.30
N PRO A 47 -9.21 -27.43 35.74
CA PRO A 47 -8.73 -28.29 34.66
C PRO A 47 -9.83 -28.94 33.79
N SER A 48 -9.47 -29.51 32.66
CA SER A 48 -9.71 -30.90 32.25
C SER A 48 -9.90 -31.07 30.74
N SER A 49 -8.95 -31.71 30.12
CA SER A 49 -9.03 -32.54 28.91
C SER A 49 -9.71 -33.90 29.30
N PRO A 50 -10.08 -34.82 28.40
CA PRO A 50 -9.69 -35.06 27.00
C PRO A 50 -10.86 -35.48 26.06
N GLY A 51 -10.57 -35.58 24.77
CA GLY A 51 -11.46 -36.24 23.83
C GLY A 51 -10.85 -36.35 22.43
N ASP A 52 -10.25 -37.51 22.17
CA ASP A 52 -9.76 -37.96 20.88
C ASP A 52 -10.84 -37.99 19.81
N GLY A 53 -10.46 -37.69 18.55
CA GLY A 53 -11.30 -37.87 17.39
C GLY A 53 -10.55 -37.50 16.12
N GLU A 54 -9.71 -38.47 15.66
CA GLU A 54 -9.17 -38.47 14.29
C GLU A 54 -10.32 -38.60 13.28
N GLU A 55 -10.40 -37.74 12.28
CA GLU A 55 -10.82 -38.14 10.94
C GLU A 55 -10.21 -37.20 9.88
N GLN A 56 -9.42 -37.83 9.03
CA GLN A 56 -8.93 -37.31 7.74
C GLN A 56 -10.09 -37.08 6.80
N GLY A 57 -10.10 -35.92 6.17
CA GLY A 57 -10.94 -35.61 5.04
C GLY A 57 -10.27 -34.52 4.24
N ASP A 58 -9.50 -34.96 3.24
CA ASP A 58 -9.05 -34.18 2.11
C ASP A 58 -10.23 -33.48 1.46
N ASP A 59 -10.05 -32.27 1.07
CA ASP A 59 -10.53 -31.61 -0.14
C ASP A 59 -10.86 -30.13 0.02
N GLY A 60 -10.18 -29.31 -0.81
CA GLY A 60 -10.75 -28.12 -1.40
C GLY A 60 -10.55 -26.85 -0.62
N ALA A 61 -9.52 -26.16 -1.00
CA ALA A 61 -9.31 -24.75 -0.73
C ALA A 61 -10.59 -23.92 -0.87
N THR A 62 -11.18 -23.60 0.26
CA THR A 62 -12.00 -22.44 0.51
C THR A 62 -11.63 -21.99 1.92
N GLY A 63 -10.51 -21.31 2.02
CA GLY A 63 -10.12 -20.61 3.24
C GLY A 63 -11.02 -19.39 3.43
N GLY A 64 -12.30 -19.61 3.62
CA GLY A 64 -13.22 -18.63 4.16
C GLY A 64 -13.32 -18.85 5.65
N GLY A 65 -12.44 -18.26 6.40
CA GLY A 65 -12.44 -18.29 7.85
C GLY A 65 -11.66 -17.14 8.43
N ASP A 66 -12.36 -16.11 8.85
CA ASP A 66 -11.96 -15.11 9.84
C ASP A 66 -10.66 -14.33 9.59
N ALA A 67 -10.21 -14.15 8.35
CA ALA A 67 -9.20 -13.14 8.05
C ALA A 67 -9.86 -11.76 8.13
N GLU A 68 -9.20 -10.82 8.79
CA GLU A 68 -9.69 -9.43 8.87
C GLU A 68 -9.63 -8.73 7.51
N VAL A 69 -8.75 -9.21 6.61
CA VAL A 69 -8.63 -8.73 5.23
C VAL A 69 -8.53 -9.94 4.32
N GLU A 70 -9.35 -9.95 3.27
CA GLU A 70 -9.24 -10.89 2.16
C GLU A 70 -9.50 -10.14 0.85
N LEU A 71 -8.46 -10.02 0.03
CA LEU A 71 -8.51 -9.28 -1.22
C LEU A 71 -8.04 -10.14 -2.40
N THR A 72 -8.75 -10.00 -3.51
CA THR A 72 -8.28 -10.40 -4.85
C THR A 72 -7.92 -9.14 -5.63
N ILE A 73 -6.71 -9.09 -6.15
CA ILE A 73 -6.09 -7.96 -6.82
C ILE A 73 -5.83 -8.36 -8.26
N GLU A 74 -6.54 -7.80 -9.22
CA GLU A 74 -6.40 -8.06 -10.66
C GLU A 74 -5.75 -6.84 -11.32
N ARG A 75 -4.55 -7.03 -11.86
CA ARG A 75 -3.80 -5.98 -12.55
C ARG A 75 -3.93 -6.12 -14.06
N SER A 76 -4.24 -5.05 -14.73
CA SER A 76 -4.38 -4.95 -16.19
C SER A 76 -3.91 -3.60 -16.70
N LEU A 77 -3.90 -3.45 -18.01
CA LEU A 77 -3.65 -2.17 -18.67
C LEU A 77 -4.91 -1.72 -19.41
N ASN A 78 -5.17 -0.43 -19.40
CA ASN A 78 -6.20 0.12 -20.30
C ASN A 78 -5.68 0.19 -21.76
N ASP A 79 -6.59 0.32 -22.72
CA ASP A 79 -6.27 0.34 -24.15
C ASP A 79 -5.65 1.68 -24.65
N GLU A 80 -5.11 2.50 -23.75
CA GLU A 80 -4.49 3.78 -24.10
C GLU A 80 -3.07 3.59 -24.68
N GLU A 81 -2.99 3.34 -26.00
CA GLU A 81 -1.73 3.10 -26.73
C GLU A 81 -0.68 4.22 -26.63
N SER A 82 -1.05 5.39 -26.11
CA SER A 82 -0.15 6.55 -25.99
C SER A 82 0.64 6.60 -24.68
N LEU A 83 0.29 5.78 -23.71
CA LEU A 83 0.95 5.72 -22.40
C LEU A 83 1.72 4.40 -22.27
N SER A 84 2.87 4.48 -21.63
CA SER A 84 3.65 3.29 -21.27
C SER A 84 3.47 3.00 -19.79
N PRO A 85 3.29 1.73 -19.41
CA PRO A 85 3.21 1.38 -18.01
C PRO A 85 4.54 1.65 -17.29
N GLU A 86 4.47 1.72 -15.96
CA GLU A 86 5.66 1.81 -15.14
C GLU A 86 6.60 0.62 -15.34
N SER A 87 7.88 0.87 -15.17
CA SER A 87 8.90 -0.15 -15.33
C SER A 87 8.72 -1.26 -14.31
N GLY A 88 8.48 -2.48 -14.77
CA GLY A 88 8.24 -3.63 -13.89
C GLY A 88 6.77 -3.92 -13.62
N TYR A 89 5.85 -3.13 -14.15
CA TYR A 89 4.42 -3.46 -14.05
C TYR A 89 4.12 -4.75 -14.82
N GLU A 90 3.57 -5.72 -14.13
CA GLU A 90 3.13 -7.00 -14.70
C GLU A 90 1.62 -7.17 -14.48
N GLU A 91 0.93 -7.59 -15.52
CA GLU A 91 -0.47 -7.97 -15.43
C GLU A 91 -0.61 -9.32 -14.73
N GLY A 92 -1.67 -9.51 -13.97
CA GLY A 92 -1.90 -10.75 -13.25
C GLY A 92 -2.95 -10.61 -12.16
N THR A 93 -3.12 -11.70 -11.42
CA THR A 93 -4.07 -11.75 -10.30
C THR A 93 -3.34 -12.28 -9.09
N TRP A 94 -3.49 -11.61 -7.98
CA TRP A 94 -2.92 -11.98 -6.67
C TRP A 94 -4.01 -12.03 -5.62
N THR A 95 -3.82 -12.87 -4.63
CA THR A 95 -4.62 -12.92 -3.41
C THR A 95 -3.81 -12.39 -2.23
N LEU A 96 -4.47 -11.67 -1.34
CA LEU A 96 -3.88 -11.15 -0.12
C LEU A 96 -4.82 -11.42 1.04
N THR A 97 -4.29 -11.97 2.12
CA THR A 97 -5.00 -12.06 3.40
C THR A 97 -4.15 -11.41 4.49
N CYS A 98 -4.84 -10.78 5.48
CA CYS A 98 -4.19 -10.25 6.68
C CYS A 98 -4.92 -10.77 7.91
N ALA A 99 -4.16 -11.04 8.97
CA ALA A 99 -4.65 -11.62 10.21
C ALA A 99 -5.43 -12.94 10.04
N PRO A 100 -4.74 -14.01 9.52
CA PRO A 100 -3.29 -14.11 9.32
C PRO A 100 -2.81 -13.59 7.97
N VAL A 101 -1.54 -13.12 7.93
CA VAL A 101 -0.88 -12.71 6.69
C VAL A 101 -0.68 -13.90 5.76
N GLY A 102 -1.09 -13.77 4.48
CA GLY A 102 -1.00 -14.85 3.51
C GLY A 102 -1.45 -14.44 2.10
N GLY A 103 -1.70 -15.44 1.26
CA GLY A 103 -1.99 -15.26 -0.14
C GLY A 103 -0.74 -15.46 -1.00
N ASP A 104 -0.86 -15.11 -2.28
CA ASP A 104 0.24 -15.18 -3.25
C ASP A 104 0.77 -13.80 -3.67
N HIS A 105 0.37 -12.75 -2.94
CA HIS A 105 0.92 -11.42 -3.10
C HIS A 105 2.44 -11.42 -2.87
N PRO A 106 3.25 -10.78 -3.74
CA PRO A 106 4.72 -10.82 -3.64
C PRO A 106 5.29 -10.28 -2.31
N ASP A 107 4.64 -9.28 -1.70
CA ASP A 107 5.02 -8.74 -0.39
C ASP A 107 3.78 -8.57 0.50
N PRO A 108 3.22 -9.67 1.04
CA PRO A 108 1.98 -9.61 1.79
C PRO A 108 2.13 -8.90 3.14
N GLU A 109 3.33 -8.91 3.73
CA GLU A 109 3.59 -8.26 5.01
C GLU A 109 3.57 -6.74 4.87
N ALA A 110 4.21 -6.19 3.84
CA ALA A 110 4.18 -4.75 3.55
C ALA A 110 2.77 -4.28 3.13
N ALA A 111 2.07 -5.08 2.34
CA ALA A 111 0.70 -4.79 1.94
C ALA A 111 -0.25 -4.75 3.13
N CYS A 112 -0.19 -5.74 4.03
CA CYS A 112 -0.99 -5.76 5.25
C CYS A 112 -0.67 -4.58 6.17
N ALA A 113 0.61 -4.27 6.38
CA ALA A 113 1.01 -3.11 7.18
C ALA A 113 0.47 -1.79 6.58
N ARG A 114 0.41 -1.69 5.26
CA ARG A 114 -0.17 -0.52 4.60
C ARG A 114 -1.67 -0.43 4.80
N ILE A 115 -2.39 -1.55 4.69
CA ILE A 115 -3.83 -1.60 4.96
C ILE A 115 -4.14 -1.22 6.40
N ASP A 116 -3.37 -1.73 7.38
CA ASP A 116 -3.51 -1.35 8.79
C ASP A 116 -3.34 0.16 9.02
N GLU A 117 -2.48 0.81 8.23
CA GLU A 117 -2.21 2.24 8.34
C GLU A 117 -3.34 3.11 7.75
N VAL A 118 -3.90 2.72 6.60
CA VAL A 118 -4.86 3.53 5.85
C VAL A 118 -6.32 3.10 6.04
N GLY A 119 -6.54 1.88 6.53
CA GLY A 119 -7.87 1.28 6.67
C GLY A 119 -8.55 1.01 5.33
N ALA A 120 -9.87 0.84 5.38
CA ALA A 120 -10.70 0.58 4.22
C ALA A 120 -10.97 1.82 3.34
N GLU A 121 -10.68 3.04 3.81
CA GLU A 121 -11.05 4.28 3.13
C GLU A 121 -10.63 4.34 1.66
N PRO A 122 -9.37 4.05 1.28
CA PRO A 122 -8.97 4.11 -0.13
C PRO A 122 -9.71 3.12 -1.04
N PHE A 123 -10.22 2.04 -0.48
CA PHE A 123 -10.91 0.98 -1.23
C PHE A 123 -12.40 1.27 -1.47
N VAL A 124 -12.97 2.24 -0.76
CA VAL A 124 -14.39 2.64 -0.88
C VAL A 124 -14.57 4.10 -1.26
N LEU A 125 -13.48 4.86 -1.39
CA LEU A 125 -13.50 6.27 -1.76
C LEU A 125 -14.04 6.46 -3.18
N ASP A 126 -15.11 7.23 -3.30
CA ASP A 126 -15.63 7.68 -4.60
C ASP A 126 -15.09 9.08 -4.92
N THR A 127 -14.33 9.18 -5.98
CA THR A 127 -13.70 10.44 -6.42
C THR A 127 -14.52 11.20 -7.44
N SER A 128 -15.66 10.67 -7.89
CA SER A 128 -16.47 11.22 -9.01
C SER A 128 -17.00 12.62 -8.75
N ASP A 129 -17.30 12.95 -7.51
CA ASP A 129 -17.80 14.27 -7.09
C ASP A 129 -16.68 15.21 -6.59
N MET A 130 -15.42 14.79 -6.67
CA MET A 130 -14.27 15.57 -6.21
C MET A 130 -13.73 16.49 -7.29
N MET A 131 -13.21 17.66 -6.87
CA MET A 131 -12.52 18.57 -7.78
C MET A 131 -11.05 18.14 -7.92
N CYS A 132 -10.77 17.37 -8.96
CA CYS A 132 -9.45 16.79 -9.21
C CYS A 132 -8.73 17.48 -10.36
N THR A 133 -7.40 17.49 -10.33
CA THR A 133 -6.58 17.92 -11.46
C THR A 133 -6.70 16.95 -12.62
N MET A 134 -6.64 17.46 -13.84
CA MET A 134 -6.61 16.61 -15.04
C MET A 134 -5.17 16.19 -15.34
N ILE A 135 -4.79 15.03 -14.85
CA ILE A 135 -3.50 14.40 -15.16
C ILE A 135 -3.73 12.95 -15.61
N MET A 136 -2.76 12.40 -16.31
CA MET A 136 -2.72 10.99 -16.70
C MET A 136 -1.39 10.42 -16.23
N GLY A 137 -1.44 9.56 -15.20
CA GLY A 137 -0.26 8.99 -14.57
C GLY A 137 0.26 7.73 -15.29
N GLY A 138 -0.62 6.99 -15.96
CA GLY A 138 -0.26 5.76 -16.65
C GLY A 138 -1.47 4.96 -17.12
N PRO A 139 -1.25 3.85 -17.86
CA PRO A 139 -2.32 2.97 -18.34
C PRO A 139 -2.70 1.88 -17.32
N GLU A 140 -2.08 1.85 -16.15
CA GLU A 140 -2.31 0.83 -15.15
C GLU A 140 -3.73 0.89 -14.60
N VAL A 141 -4.36 -0.26 -14.51
CA VAL A 141 -5.69 -0.48 -13.93
C VAL A 141 -5.60 -1.66 -12.97
N VAL A 142 -6.10 -1.48 -11.77
CA VAL A 142 -6.13 -2.55 -10.76
C VAL A 142 -7.54 -2.66 -10.19
N ARG A 143 -8.18 -3.81 -10.40
CA ARG A 143 -9.45 -4.14 -9.75
C ARG A 143 -9.17 -4.87 -8.46
N VAL A 144 -9.80 -4.43 -7.39
CA VAL A 144 -9.71 -5.05 -6.07
C VAL A 144 -11.10 -5.45 -5.61
N THR A 145 -11.23 -6.72 -5.23
CA THR A 145 -12.48 -7.28 -4.70
C THR A 145 -12.20 -8.06 -3.42
N GLY A 146 -13.18 -8.11 -2.52
CA GLY A 146 -13.08 -8.81 -1.24
C GLY A 146 -13.58 -7.99 -0.08
N HIS A 147 -12.84 -7.99 1.03
CA HIS A 147 -13.18 -7.16 2.20
C HIS A 147 -11.94 -6.70 2.96
N VAL A 148 -12.07 -5.56 3.61
CA VAL A 148 -11.13 -5.02 4.60
C VAL A 148 -11.93 -4.83 5.89
N GLU A 149 -11.62 -5.61 6.92
CA GLU A 149 -12.43 -5.71 8.13
C GLU A 149 -13.90 -6.03 7.80
N ASP A 150 -14.83 -5.24 8.30
CA ASP A 150 -16.28 -5.37 8.03
C ASP A 150 -16.73 -4.66 6.73
N THR A 151 -15.79 -4.11 5.95
CA THR A 151 -16.07 -3.31 4.75
C THR A 151 -15.89 -4.14 3.49
N GLU A 152 -16.98 -4.35 2.74
CA GLU A 152 -16.92 -5.00 1.41
C GLU A 152 -16.22 -4.08 0.39
N VAL A 153 -15.32 -4.65 -0.39
CA VAL A 153 -14.52 -3.96 -1.41
C VAL A 153 -14.86 -4.53 -2.80
N ASP A 154 -15.26 -3.67 -3.71
CA ASP A 154 -15.34 -3.93 -5.15
C ASP A 154 -15.06 -2.61 -5.87
N THR A 155 -13.82 -2.38 -6.18
CA THR A 155 -13.37 -1.09 -6.71
C THR A 155 -12.31 -1.26 -7.78
N GLU A 156 -12.17 -0.22 -8.61
CA GLU A 156 -11.11 -0.11 -9.59
C GLU A 156 -10.23 1.09 -9.27
N PHE A 157 -8.94 0.87 -9.27
CA PHE A 157 -7.93 1.89 -9.19
C PHE A 157 -7.35 2.14 -10.57
N ASN A 158 -7.14 3.41 -10.91
CA ASN A 158 -6.52 3.81 -12.16
C ASN A 158 -5.67 5.08 -11.94
N LYS A 159 -4.95 5.51 -12.97
CA LYS A 159 -4.09 6.69 -12.89
C LYS A 159 -4.60 7.86 -13.75
N VAL A 160 -5.94 8.01 -13.87
CA VAL A 160 -6.59 9.08 -14.65
C VAL A 160 -7.24 10.08 -13.70
N GLY A 161 -6.69 11.29 -13.64
CA GLY A 161 -7.10 12.35 -12.72
C GLY A 161 -6.32 12.33 -11.41
N GLY A 162 -6.03 13.53 -10.87
CA GLY A 162 -5.15 13.65 -9.68
C GLY A 162 -5.66 12.90 -8.46
N CYS A 163 -6.98 12.91 -8.22
CA CYS A 163 -7.54 12.21 -7.07
C CYS A 163 -7.41 10.67 -7.19
N GLU A 164 -7.55 10.13 -8.41
CA GLU A 164 -7.34 8.70 -8.65
C GLU A 164 -5.85 8.32 -8.54
N VAL A 165 -4.95 9.18 -9.02
CA VAL A 165 -3.51 8.99 -8.83
C VAL A 165 -3.15 9.00 -7.34
N ASP A 166 -3.61 9.98 -6.58
CA ASP A 166 -3.37 10.08 -5.14
C ASP A 166 -3.94 8.85 -4.40
N ARG A 167 -5.13 8.40 -4.80
CA ARG A 167 -5.78 7.22 -4.25
C ARG A 167 -4.98 5.95 -4.55
N PHE A 168 -4.53 5.77 -5.79
CA PHE A 168 -3.66 4.66 -6.22
C PHE A 168 -2.35 4.65 -5.41
N GLU A 169 -1.65 5.79 -5.34
CA GLU A 169 -0.39 5.92 -4.60
C GLU A 169 -0.56 5.68 -3.10
N SER A 170 -1.73 5.99 -2.55
CA SER A 170 -2.01 5.75 -1.12
C SER A 170 -1.95 4.29 -0.72
N VAL A 171 -2.17 3.36 -1.65
CA VAL A 171 -2.13 1.90 -1.44
C VAL A 171 -1.19 1.19 -2.43
N ASP A 172 -0.18 1.90 -2.92
CA ASP A 172 0.74 1.41 -3.95
C ASP A 172 1.37 0.05 -3.60
N THR A 173 1.81 -0.16 -2.36
CA THR A 173 2.36 -1.44 -1.89
C THR A 173 1.36 -2.61 -1.92
N VAL A 174 0.07 -2.33 -1.97
CA VAL A 174 -0.99 -3.35 -2.14
C VAL A 174 -1.24 -3.61 -3.62
N LEU A 175 -1.21 -2.56 -4.45
CA LEU A 175 -1.58 -2.64 -5.86
C LEU A 175 -0.40 -2.95 -6.77
N ASN A 176 0.81 -2.57 -6.36
CA ASN A 176 2.02 -2.60 -7.19
C ASN A 176 3.20 -3.26 -6.44
N PRO A 177 3.09 -4.55 -6.14
CA PRO A 177 4.05 -5.31 -5.35
C PRO A 177 5.39 -5.53 -6.06
#